data_7a0715081a17c6ad43398c9066402eca
#
_entry.id   7a0715081a17c6ad43398c9066402eca
#
_cell.length_a   1.000
_cell.length_b   1.000
_cell.length_c   1.000
_cell.angle_alpha   90.00
_cell.angle_beta   90.00
_cell.angle_gamma   90.00
#
_symmetry.space_group_name_H-M   'P 1'
#
loop_
_entity.id
_entity.type
_entity.pdbx_description
1 polymer ?
#
loop_
_entity_poly.entity_id
_entity_poly.type
_entity_poly.pdbx_seq_one_letter_code
_entity_poly.pdbx_strand_id
1 'polypeptide(L)'
;MTNSFDADVIVVGAGPAGSCAAIAAARAGKSVILIERGPFPGSKNMYGGVVYPRILDELVPSWWETAPVQRWVVKRSTMLLSDTGALNVDFRAGSWGRPPYNGATAYRPDFDNWLAERAVEAGARLVCSTTVTGLLRDDAGRVIGITTDRPDGDLRARVVIACDGVNSFLAKAADLYPHTDASHFTLGVKETLALPKEVIDERFGVRDNEGVDIEILGGTSGVNGGGFIYTNLDTIALGVVLKLPKLAAQGKRPEQIIADLKRHPAISPLIEGAEVKEYSAHVIPEAGLDMMPSMVTDGMLVAGDAAALCLAAGIWLEGVNFAMASGMYAGQSASAAIDAGDVSRRGLERYTDRLNETFVLRDHKKLRRIPALVLSDRVQHQYPAFVTAVVERVFRVDNPRPKPGLRRIVREERKRAGIRLRDLMRDGWTGMRGFG
;
A
#
# COMPACT_ATOMS: atom_id res chain seq x y z
N MET A 1 -42.20 1.90 16.84
CA MET A 1 -40.91 1.38 17.31
C MET A 1 -39.96 2.55 17.33
N THR A 2 -39.37 2.90 18.45
CA THR A 2 -38.41 3.99 18.57
C THR A 2 -37.21 3.65 17.70
N ASN A 3 -36.94 4.47 16.68
CA ASN A 3 -35.76 4.36 15.80
C ASN A 3 -34.49 4.70 16.62
N SER A 4 -34.13 3.87 17.61
CA SER A 4 -32.91 4.07 18.37
C SER A 4 -31.73 3.56 17.54
N PHE A 5 -30.70 4.38 17.41
CA PHE A 5 -29.42 3.94 16.86
C PHE A 5 -28.61 3.24 17.95
N ASP A 6 -27.87 2.19 17.57
CA ASP A 6 -26.95 1.45 18.44
C ASP A 6 -25.64 2.21 18.67
N ALA A 7 -25.27 3.06 17.68
CA ALA A 7 -24.16 3.99 17.76
C ALA A 7 -24.38 5.21 16.87
N ASP A 8 -23.63 6.28 17.08
CA ASP A 8 -23.58 7.41 16.15
C ASP A 8 -22.86 7.00 14.86
N VAL A 9 -21.74 6.27 15.00
CA VAL A 9 -20.90 5.83 13.88
C VAL A 9 -20.60 4.33 13.99
N ILE A 10 -20.84 3.60 12.91
CA ILE A 10 -20.33 2.23 12.74
C ILE A 10 -19.20 2.28 11.73
N VAL A 11 -18.03 1.76 12.11
CA VAL A 11 -16.87 1.62 11.24
C VAL A 11 -16.68 0.14 10.91
N VAL A 12 -16.59 -0.20 9.64
CA VAL A 12 -16.46 -1.58 9.16
C VAL A 12 -15.05 -1.85 8.66
N GLY A 13 -14.34 -2.73 9.37
CA GLY A 13 -12.93 -3.08 9.16
C GLY A 13 -12.00 -2.33 10.11
N ALA A 14 -11.28 -3.07 10.97
CA ALA A 14 -10.34 -2.53 11.97
C ALA A 14 -8.89 -2.48 11.46
N GLY A 15 -8.67 -2.30 10.16
CA GLY A 15 -7.38 -1.95 9.58
C GLY A 15 -7.04 -0.47 9.82
N PRO A 16 -5.94 0.04 9.24
CA PRO A 16 -5.46 1.41 9.49
C PRO A 16 -6.50 2.50 9.23
N ALA A 17 -7.31 2.37 8.16
CA ALA A 17 -8.37 3.33 7.85
C ALA A 17 -9.45 3.33 8.93
N GLY A 18 -9.98 2.15 9.28
CA GLY A 18 -11.06 2.06 10.25
C GLY A 18 -10.65 2.43 11.66
N SER A 19 -9.46 2.01 12.10
CA SER A 19 -8.93 2.40 13.40
C SER A 19 -8.76 3.91 13.51
N CYS A 20 -8.20 4.57 12.50
CA CYS A 20 -8.08 6.03 12.48
C CYS A 20 -9.45 6.75 12.42
N ALA A 21 -10.43 6.20 11.69
CA ALA A 21 -11.79 6.73 11.66
C ALA A 21 -12.44 6.63 13.04
N ALA A 22 -12.31 5.48 13.71
CA ALA A 22 -12.85 5.25 15.04
C ALA A 22 -12.22 6.15 16.09
N ILE A 23 -10.87 6.33 16.07
CA ILE A 23 -10.19 7.28 16.96
C ILE A 23 -10.73 8.69 16.78
N ALA A 24 -10.83 9.16 15.52
CA ALA A 24 -11.25 10.50 15.21
C ALA A 24 -12.72 10.76 15.64
N ALA A 25 -13.62 9.83 15.39
CA ALA A 25 -15.03 9.95 15.76
C ALA A 25 -15.22 9.86 17.29
N ALA A 26 -14.55 8.92 17.96
CA ALA A 26 -14.65 8.76 19.41
C ALA A 26 -14.12 10.00 20.16
N ARG A 27 -12.99 10.57 19.71
CA ARG A 27 -12.46 11.82 20.28
C ARG A 27 -13.36 13.04 20.06
N ALA A 28 -14.18 13.01 18.99
CA ALA A 28 -15.22 14.01 18.77
C ALA A 28 -16.50 13.74 19.61
N GLY A 29 -16.45 12.82 20.58
CA GLY A 29 -17.54 12.52 21.50
C GLY A 29 -18.66 11.69 20.90
N LYS A 30 -18.43 10.99 19.78
CA LYS A 30 -19.42 10.11 19.17
C LYS A 30 -19.35 8.70 19.77
N SER A 31 -20.50 8.03 19.92
CA SER A 31 -20.53 6.60 20.20
C SER A 31 -20.12 5.85 18.94
N VAL A 32 -19.07 4.99 19.04
CA VAL A 32 -18.46 4.31 17.90
C VAL A 32 -18.42 2.81 18.12
N ILE A 33 -18.91 2.04 17.13
CA ILE A 33 -18.70 0.60 17.05
C ILE A 33 -17.75 0.33 15.87
N LEU A 34 -16.60 -0.28 16.16
CA LEU A 34 -15.59 -0.71 15.19
C LEU A 34 -15.69 -2.24 15.02
N ILE A 35 -16.01 -2.70 13.80
CA ILE A 35 -16.26 -4.12 13.51
C ILE A 35 -15.10 -4.70 12.71
N GLU A 36 -14.62 -5.87 13.12
CA GLU A 36 -13.57 -6.63 12.47
C GLU A 36 -14.02 -8.08 12.22
N ARG A 37 -13.86 -8.56 10.99
CA ARG A 37 -14.20 -9.95 10.63
C ARG A 37 -13.22 -10.99 11.18
N GLY A 38 -11.97 -10.60 11.36
CA GLY A 38 -10.92 -11.45 11.93
C GLY A 38 -11.04 -11.60 13.44
N PRO A 39 -10.32 -12.57 14.03
CA PRO A 39 -10.28 -12.74 15.48
C PRO A 39 -9.61 -11.56 16.20
N PHE A 40 -8.78 -10.81 15.50
CA PHE A 40 -8.18 -9.56 15.95
C PHE A 40 -7.82 -8.68 14.73
N PRO A 41 -7.66 -7.36 14.89
CA PRO A 41 -7.26 -6.44 13.82
C PRO A 41 -5.93 -6.85 13.18
N GLY A 42 -5.89 -6.85 11.84
CA GLY A 42 -4.68 -7.24 11.10
C GLY A 42 -4.54 -8.74 10.84
N SER A 43 -5.29 -9.63 11.52
CA SER A 43 -5.18 -11.09 11.37
C SER A 43 -5.41 -11.64 9.95
N LYS A 44 -5.99 -10.84 9.06
CA LYS A 44 -6.23 -11.18 7.65
C LYS A 44 -5.31 -10.46 6.68
N ASN A 45 -4.35 -9.69 7.18
CA ASN A 45 -3.42 -8.93 6.34
C ASN A 45 -2.13 -9.71 6.07
N MET A 46 -1.42 -9.31 5.01
CA MET A 46 -0.06 -9.80 4.74
C MET A 46 0.87 -9.42 5.88
N TYR A 47 1.70 -10.36 6.27
CA TYR A 47 2.68 -10.18 7.31
C TYR A 47 3.82 -9.26 6.86
N GLY A 48 3.99 -8.10 7.50
CA GLY A 48 5.08 -7.14 7.26
C GLY A 48 4.94 -6.26 6.01
N GLY A 49 5.54 -5.09 6.09
CA GLY A 49 5.62 -4.09 5.03
C GLY A 49 6.27 -2.81 5.53
N VAL A 50 6.45 -1.84 4.60
CA VAL A 50 6.86 -0.48 4.96
C VAL A 50 5.62 0.36 5.20
N VAL A 51 5.60 1.09 6.30
CA VAL A 51 4.56 2.06 6.66
C VAL A 51 5.17 3.46 6.75
N TYR A 52 4.42 4.47 6.30
CA TYR A 52 4.77 5.90 6.39
C TYR A 52 3.80 6.62 7.34
N PRO A 53 3.98 6.52 8.65
CA PRO A 53 2.93 6.81 9.63
C PRO A 53 2.90 8.25 10.14
N ARG A 54 3.52 9.21 9.44
CA ARG A 54 3.57 10.63 9.84
C ARG A 54 2.20 11.26 10.13
N ILE A 55 1.15 10.78 9.44
CA ILE A 55 -0.21 11.24 9.69
C ILE A 55 -0.70 10.92 11.12
N LEU A 56 -0.10 9.92 11.77
CA LEU A 56 -0.42 9.59 13.16
C LEU A 56 0.03 10.68 14.14
N ASP A 57 0.94 11.59 13.79
CA ASP A 57 1.32 12.72 14.63
C ASP A 57 0.08 13.55 15.04
N GLU A 58 -0.95 13.60 14.19
CA GLU A 58 -2.21 14.29 14.45
C GLU A 58 -3.18 13.49 15.34
N LEU A 59 -3.13 12.13 15.26
CA LEU A 59 -4.06 11.24 15.97
C LEU A 59 -3.47 10.61 17.22
N VAL A 60 -2.22 10.24 17.21
CA VAL A 60 -1.56 9.52 18.30
C VAL A 60 -0.21 10.19 18.56
N PRO A 61 -0.19 11.27 19.35
CA PRO A 61 1.07 11.96 19.67
C PRO A 61 2.12 10.99 20.21
N SER A 62 3.37 11.14 19.78
CA SER A 62 4.48 10.23 20.15
C SER A 62 4.22 8.74 19.84
N TRP A 63 3.41 8.43 18.82
CA TRP A 63 3.05 7.07 18.43
C TRP A 63 4.28 6.14 18.30
N TRP A 64 5.43 6.67 17.92
CA TRP A 64 6.68 5.92 17.74
C TRP A 64 7.26 5.33 19.03
N GLU A 65 6.83 5.79 20.20
CA GLU A 65 7.28 5.28 21.50
C GLU A 65 6.61 3.94 21.83
N THR A 66 5.43 3.70 21.28
CA THR A 66 4.62 2.51 21.63
C THR A 66 4.24 1.64 20.43
N ALA A 67 4.36 2.16 19.20
CA ALA A 67 4.02 1.39 18.01
C ALA A 67 4.99 0.20 17.81
N PRO A 68 4.48 -1.00 17.50
CA PRO A 68 5.28 -2.19 17.32
C PRO A 68 5.96 -2.22 15.95
N VAL A 69 6.82 -1.24 15.70
CA VAL A 69 7.63 -1.21 14.48
C VAL A 69 8.85 -2.12 14.61
N GLN A 70 9.30 -2.65 13.48
CA GLN A 70 10.45 -3.53 13.43
C GLN A 70 11.74 -2.74 13.28
N ARG A 71 11.84 -1.91 12.25
CA ARG A 71 13.02 -1.07 11.99
C ARG A 71 12.60 0.28 11.40
N TRP A 72 13.38 1.31 11.68
CA TRP A 72 13.25 2.61 11.04
C TRP A 72 13.94 2.61 9.69
N VAL A 73 13.23 2.91 8.62
CA VAL A 73 13.80 2.92 7.26
C VAL A 73 14.70 4.13 7.09
N VAL A 74 16.01 3.91 7.18
CA VAL A 74 17.07 4.92 6.99
C VAL A 74 17.71 4.84 5.62
N LYS A 75 17.55 3.71 4.92
CA LYS A 75 18.08 3.47 3.58
C LYS A 75 16.97 3.02 2.65
N ARG A 76 16.84 3.71 1.53
CA ARG A 76 15.98 3.30 0.42
C ARG A 76 16.82 3.02 -0.82
N SER A 77 16.46 1.98 -1.54
CA SER A 77 17.18 1.53 -2.72
C SER A 77 16.21 1.25 -3.85
N THR A 78 16.62 1.59 -5.08
CA THR A 78 15.97 1.11 -6.29
C THR A 78 16.96 0.21 -7.04
N MET A 79 16.56 -1.04 -7.25
CA MET A 79 17.37 -2.05 -7.91
C MET A 79 16.80 -2.38 -9.29
N LEU A 80 17.60 -2.24 -10.33
CA LEU A 80 17.26 -2.67 -11.68
C LEU A 80 17.91 -4.01 -11.94
N LEU A 81 17.12 -5.05 -12.17
CA LEU A 81 17.61 -6.39 -12.47
C LEU A 81 17.58 -6.68 -13.97
N SER A 82 18.66 -7.26 -14.47
CA SER A 82 18.71 -8.04 -15.73
C SER A 82 18.84 -9.51 -15.38
N ASP A 83 18.98 -10.39 -16.37
CA ASP A 83 19.07 -11.85 -16.11
C ASP A 83 20.26 -12.25 -15.21
N THR A 84 21.36 -11.51 -15.26
CA THR A 84 22.60 -11.87 -14.55
C THR A 84 23.24 -10.74 -13.76
N GLY A 85 22.70 -9.53 -13.86
CA GLY A 85 23.29 -8.35 -13.25
C GLY A 85 22.26 -7.47 -12.54
N ALA A 86 22.75 -6.58 -11.69
CA ALA A 86 21.95 -5.59 -11.01
C ALA A 86 22.62 -4.23 -11.03
N LEU A 87 21.82 -3.18 -11.20
CA LEU A 87 22.23 -1.82 -10.88
C LEU A 87 21.41 -1.36 -9.68
N ASN A 88 22.09 -0.97 -8.62
CA ASN A 88 21.45 -0.51 -7.39
C ASN A 88 21.74 0.98 -7.19
N VAL A 89 20.70 1.75 -6.89
CA VAL A 89 20.80 3.16 -6.51
C VAL A 89 20.33 3.28 -5.07
N ASP A 90 21.28 3.49 -4.17
CA ASP A 90 21.06 3.60 -2.74
C ASP A 90 21.05 5.05 -2.28
N PHE A 91 20.11 5.37 -1.42
CA PHE A 91 20.11 6.61 -0.64
C PHE A 91 19.95 6.30 0.84
N ARG A 92 20.85 6.84 1.66
CA ARG A 92 20.82 6.71 3.12
C ARG A 92 20.77 8.09 3.77
N ALA A 93 19.83 8.26 4.69
CA ALA A 93 19.70 9.48 5.49
C ALA A 93 19.68 9.13 6.99
N GLY A 94 20.72 9.45 7.72
CA GLY A 94 20.78 9.24 9.19
C GLY A 94 19.72 10.01 9.96
N SER A 95 19.18 11.09 9.40
CA SER A 95 18.08 11.85 10.00
C SER A 95 16.76 11.06 10.02
N TRP A 96 16.57 10.08 9.12
CA TRP A 96 15.36 9.28 9.07
C TRP A 96 15.25 8.26 10.23
N GLY A 97 16.35 8.00 10.94
CA GLY A 97 16.40 7.17 12.15
C GLY A 97 16.07 7.90 13.44
N ARG A 98 15.53 9.12 13.36
CA ARG A 98 15.11 9.94 14.50
C ARG A 98 13.78 10.63 14.21
N PRO A 99 12.99 10.99 15.25
CA PRO A 99 11.79 11.78 15.03
C PRO A 99 12.09 13.12 14.32
N PRO A 100 11.25 13.53 13.39
CA PRO A 100 10.12 12.80 12.83
C PRO A 100 10.58 11.73 11.83
N TYR A 101 10.27 10.46 12.12
CA TYR A 101 10.68 9.33 11.29
C TYR A 101 10.08 9.39 9.88
N ASN A 102 10.85 8.95 8.86
CA ASN A 102 10.36 8.90 7.49
C ASN A 102 9.42 7.71 7.25
N GLY A 103 9.81 6.53 7.69
CA GLY A 103 9.05 5.30 7.55
C GLY A 103 9.61 4.20 8.44
N ALA A 104 8.85 3.16 8.62
CA ALA A 104 9.23 1.99 9.40
C ALA A 104 8.79 0.70 8.72
N THR A 105 9.52 -0.39 8.95
CA THR A 105 9.01 -1.73 8.69
C THR A 105 8.18 -2.19 9.88
N ALA A 106 7.08 -2.86 9.62
CA ALA A 106 6.18 -3.35 10.65
C ALA A 106 5.47 -4.62 10.19
N TYR A 107 5.14 -5.46 11.12
CA TYR A 107 4.17 -6.53 10.89
C TYR A 107 2.76 -5.97 11.00
N ARG A 108 1.95 -6.17 9.98
CA ARG A 108 0.60 -5.63 9.91
C ARG A 108 -0.32 -6.16 11.03
N PRO A 109 -0.27 -7.46 11.40
CA PRO A 109 -1.04 -7.93 12.54
C PRO A 109 -0.74 -7.17 13.85
N ASP A 110 0.52 -6.91 14.14
CA ASP A 110 0.91 -6.19 15.35
C ASP A 110 0.54 -4.70 15.26
N PHE A 111 0.86 -4.06 14.14
CA PHE A 111 0.61 -2.65 13.92
C PHE A 111 -0.90 -2.31 13.86
N ASP A 112 -1.68 -3.12 13.14
CA ASP A 112 -3.11 -2.90 13.01
C ASP A 112 -3.82 -3.13 14.35
N ASN A 113 -3.42 -4.16 15.11
CA ASN A 113 -3.97 -4.42 16.45
C ASN A 113 -3.64 -3.29 17.41
N TRP A 114 -2.38 -2.86 17.46
CA TRP A 114 -1.96 -1.71 18.27
C TRP A 114 -2.77 -0.46 17.94
N LEU A 115 -3.00 -0.16 16.65
CA LEU A 115 -3.75 1.02 16.24
C LEU A 115 -5.24 0.93 16.62
N ALA A 116 -5.82 -0.28 16.56
CA ALA A 116 -7.19 -0.51 17.01
C ALA A 116 -7.33 -0.40 18.53
N GLU A 117 -6.31 -0.79 19.31
CA GLU A 117 -6.27 -0.54 20.75
C GLU A 117 -6.32 0.96 21.05
N ARG A 118 -5.63 1.81 20.27
CA ARG A 118 -5.76 3.28 20.39
C ARG A 118 -7.19 3.76 20.12
N ALA A 119 -7.94 3.08 19.23
CA ALA A 119 -9.35 3.39 19.02
C ALA A 119 -10.21 3.02 20.24
N VAL A 120 -9.93 1.88 20.86
CA VAL A 120 -10.60 1.48 22.10
C VAL A 120 -10.29 2.44 23.25
N GLU A 121 -9.04 2.85 23.43
CA GLU A 121 -8.63 3.87 24.40
C GLU A 121 -9.30 5.23 24.16
N ALA A 122 -9.58 5.58 22.89
CA ALA A 122 -10.33 6.78 22.56
C ALA A 122 -11.84 6.66 22.86
N GLY A 123 -12.33 5.47 23.20
CA GLY A 123 -13.73 5.22 23.56
C GLY A 123 -14.53 4.42 22.51
N ALA A 124 -13.93 3.93 21.45
CA ALA A 124 -14.61 3.07 20.49
C ALA A 124 -14.81 1.64 21.06
N ARG A 125 -15.94 1.01 20.71
CA ARG A 125 -16.21 -0.40 21.02
C ARG A 125 -15.75 -1.28 19.86
N LEU A 126 -14.67 -2.05 20.04
CA LEU A 126 -14.19 -3.03 19.07
C LEU A 126 -14.96 -4.36 19.18
N VAL A 127 -15.46 -4.85 18.05
CA VAL A 127 -16.18 -6.12 17.92
C VAL A 127 -15.48 -6.97 16.85
N CYS A 128 -14.73 -7.97 17.28
CA CYS A 128 -14.00 -8.90 16.40
C CYS A 128 -14.84 -10.15 16.04
N SER A 129 -14.33 -10.95 15.09
CA SER A 129 -14.95 -12.19 14.60
C SER A 129 -16.38 -11.98 14.11
N THR A 130 -16.67 -10.83 13.53
CA THR A 130 -18.00 -10.47 13.04
C THR A 130 -17.91 -9.94 11.60
N THR A 131 -18.56 -10.64 10.68
CA THR A 131 -18.55 -10.27 9.26
C THR A 131 -19.78 -9.41 8.96
N VAL A 132 -19.53 -8.21 8.44
CA VAL A 132 -20.61 -7.39 7.86
C VAL A 132 -21.00 -7.96 6.51
N THR A 133 -22.27 -8.27 6.32
CA THR A 133 -22.82 -8.95 5.14
C THR A 133 -23.58 -8.02 4.21
N GLY A 134 -23.98 -6.82 4.68
CA GLY A 134 -24.73 -5.86 3.88
C GLY A 134 -25.01 -4.55 4.59
N LEU A 135 -25.86 -3.74 3.97
CA LEU A 135 -26.28 -2.42 4.44
C LEU A 135 -27.76 -2.42 4.79
N LEU A 136 -28.11 -1.81 5.91
CA LEU A 136 -29.49 -1.45 6.24
C LEU A 136 -29.81 -0.09 5.61
N ARG A 137 -30.99 0.01 4.99
CA ARG A 137 -31.45 1.26 4.37
C ARG A 137 -32.86 1.63 4.90
N ASP A 138 -33.13 2.92 4.93
CA ASP A 138 -34.49 3.42 5.15
C ASP A 138 -35.30 3.44 3.83
N ASP A 139 -36.58 3.84 3.93
CA ASP A 139 -37.49 3.89 2.79
C ASP A 139 -37.04 4.89 1.70
N ALA A 140 -36.18 5.86 2.04
CA ALA A 140 -35.57 6.80 1.09
C ALA A 140 -34.28 6.27 0.46
N GLY A 141 -33.84 5.05 0.84
CA GLY A 141 -32.60 4.43 0.34
C GLY A 141 -31.34 4.87 1.07
N ARG A 142 -31.44 5.74 2.08
CA ARG A 142 -30.28 6.17 2.89
C ARG A 142 -29.77 5.00 3.73
N VAL A 143 -28.44 4.87 3.82
CA VAL A 143 -27.78 3.90 4.71
C VAL A 143 -28.01 4.33 6.16
N ILE A 144 -28.57 3.42 6.97
CA ILE A 144 -28.89 3.61 8.38
C ILE A 144 -28.30 2.54 9.29
N GLY A 145 -27.39 1.69 8.74
CA GLY A 145 -26.77 0.62 9.50
C GLY A 145 -26.21 -0.48 8.61
N ILE A 146 -25.95 -1.61 9.24
CA ILE A 146 -25.31 -2.80 8.63
C ILE A 146 -26.04 -4.06 9.04
N THR A 147 -25.94 -5.10 8.20
CA THR A 147 -26.28 -6.49 8.56
C THR A 147 -25.01 -7.28 8.83
N THR A 148 -25.08 -8.28 9.70
CA THR A 148 -23.92 -9.11 10.05
C THR A 148 -24.23 -10.60 9.94
N ASP A 149 -23.20 -11.43 10.06
CA ASP A 149 -23.31 -12.89 10.15
C ASP A 149 -23.73 -13.42 11.53
N ARG A 150 -24.06 -12.53 12.47
CA ARG A 150 -24.50 -12.88 13.82
C ARG A 150 -26.01 -12.95 13.90
N PRO A 151 -26.59 -13.92 14.65
CA PRO A 151 -28.00 -13.89 14.97
C PRO A 151 -28.36 -12.59 15.71
N ASP A 152 -29.42 -11.93 15.28
CA ASP A 152 -29.87 -10.62 15.80
C ASP A 152 -28.75 -9.55 15.83
N GLY A 153 -27.77 -9.67 14.93
CA GLY A 153 -26.57 -8.85 14.90
C GLY A 153 -26.64 -7.64 13.96
N ASP A 154 -27.82 -7.28 13.48
CA ASP A 154 -28.04 -6.07 12.71
C ASP A 154 -27.88 -4.84 13.59
N LEU A 155 -27.09 -3.85 13.14
CA LEU A 155 -26.77 -2.65 13.90
C LEU A 155 -27.16 -1.40 13.13
N ARG A 156 -27.74 -0.43 13.83
CA ARG A 156 -28.13 0.86 13.27
C ARG A 156 -27.20 1.97 13.70
N ALA A 157 -26.85 2.86 12.76
CA ALA A 157 -26.04 4.04 13.03
C ALA A 157 -26.50 5.24 12.19
N ARG A 158 -26.16 6.44 12.67
CA ARG A 158 -26.37 7.67 11.89
C ARG A 158 -25.48 7.71 10.64
N VAL A 159 -24.24 7.24 10.77
CA VAL A 159 -23.27 7.14 9.67
C VAL A 159 -22.53 5.80 9.71
N VAL A 160 -22.36 5.16 8.57
CA VAL A 160 -21.50 4.00 8.37
C VAL A 160 -20.24 4.45 7.65
N ILE A 161 -19.06 4.04 8.14
CA ILE A 161 -17.77 4.26 7.45
C ILE A 161 -17.25 2.91 6.97
N ALA A 162 -17.26 2.69 5.65
CA ALA A 162 -16.77 1.47 5.03
C ALA A 162 -15.26 1.54 4.87
N CYS A 163 -14.55 0.69 5.64
CA CYS A 163 -13.10 0.48 5.62
C CYS A 163 -12.79 -1.00 5.38
N ASP A 164 -13.60 -1.70 4.59
CA ASP A 164 -13.60 -3.15 4.39
C ASP A 164 -12.53 -3.64 3.39
N GLY A 165 -11.57 -2.77 3.07
CA GLY A 165 -10.38 -3.10 2.30
C GLY A 165 -10.63 -3.26 0.80
N VAL A 166 -9.69 -3.88 0.10
CA VAL A 166 -9.67 -3.99 -1.37
C VAL A 166 -10.91 -4.65 -1.98
N ASN A 167 -11.59 -5.52 -1.24
CA ASN A 167 -12.81 -6.18 -1.72
C ASN A 167 -13.98 -5.21 -1.89
N SER A 168 -14.05 -4.17 -1.07
CA SER A 168 -14.99 -3.05 -1.16
C SER A 168 -16.44 -3.51 -1.26
N PHE A 169 -16.82 -4.54 -0.48
CA PHE A 169 -18.16 -5.15 -0.55
C PHE A 169 -19.26 -4.13 -0.28
N LEU A 170 -19.05 -3.25 0.71
CA LEU A 170 -20.04 -2.26 1.08
C LEU A 170 -20.16 -1.13 0.05
N ALA A 171 -19.06 -0.65 -0.51
CA ALA A 171 -19.10 0.34 -1.57
C ALA A 171 -19.77 -0.21 -2.83
N LYS A 172 -19.54 -1.49 -3.16
CA LYS A 172 -20.25 -2.20 -4.24
C LYS A 172 -21.75 -2.40 -3.94
N ALA A 173 -22.10 -2.79 -2.72
CA ALA A 173 -23.49 -2.92 -2.29
C ALA A 173 -24.25 -1.58 -2.26
N ALA A 174 -23.51 -0.47 -2.21
CA ALA A 174 -24.05 0.88 -2.28
C ALA A 174 -24.04 1.47 -3.71
N ASP A 175 -23.70 0.68 -4.73
CA ASP A 175 -23.59 1.11 -6.14
C ASP A 175 -22.64 2.31 -6.34
N LEU A 176 -21.62 2.42 -5.48
CA LEU A 176 -20.65 3.52 -5.54
C LEU A 176 -19.43 3.19 -6.39
N TYR A 177 -19.15 1.91 -6.60
CA TYR A 177 -17.95 1.46 -7.31
C TYR A 177 -18.13 1.52 -8.82
N PRO A 178 -17.19 2.12 -9.58
CA PRO A 178 -17.22 2.04 -11.03
C PRO A 178 -17.00 0.59 -11.49
N HIS A 179 -17.28 0.32 -12.75
CA HIS A 179 -16.94 -0.99 -13.31
C HIS A 179 -15.43 -1.23 -13.20
N THR A 180 -15.05 -2.32 -12.56
CA THR A 180 -13.65 -2.74 -12.42
C THR A 180 -13.45 -4.12 -13.00
N ASP A 181 -12.29 -4.33 -13.63
CA ASP A 181 -11.84 -5.62 -14.12
C ASP A 181 -10.46 -6.01 -13.55
N ALA A 182 -9.94 -7.15 -13.92
CA ALA A 182 -8.66 -7.65 -13.43
C ALA A 182 -7.47 -6.72 -13.75
N SER A 183 -7.60 -5.83 -14.75
CA SER A 183 -6.51 -4.90 -15.11
C SER A 183 -6.30 -3.77 -14.09
N HIS A 184 -7.28 -3.54 -13.23
CA HIS A 184 -7.21 -2.56 -12.14
C HIS A 184 -6.46 -3.06 -10.91
N PHE A 185 -6.11 -4.35 -10.89
CA PHE A 185 -5.51 -4.99 -9.72
C PHE A 185 -4.16 -5.62 -10.04
N THR A 186 -3.32 -5.65 -9.01
CA THR A 186 -2.10 -6.47 -8.96
C THR A 186 -2.22 -7.50 -7.85
N LEU A 187 -1.40 -8.55 -7.93
CA LEU A 187 -1.25 -9.54 -6.88
C LEU A 187 0.10 -9.34 -6.20
N GLY A 188 0.08 -8.91 -4.96
CA GLY A 188 1.24 -8.92 -4.08
C GLY A 188 1.43 -10.31 -3.51
N VAL A 189 2.62 -10.87 -3.64
CA VAL A 189 2.99 -12.17 -3.07
C VAL A 189 4.31 -12.02 -2.34
N LYS A 190 4.41 -12.57 -1.13
CA LYS A 190 5.54 -12.34 -0.24
C LYS A 190 5.90 -13.59 0.55
N GLU A 191 7.20 -13.76 0.77
CA GLU A 191 7.74 -14.64 1.79
C GLU A 191 8.36 -13.83 2.93
N THR A 192 8.16 -14.29 4.15
CA THR A 192 8.87 -13.84 5.34
C THR A 192 9.99 -14.85 5.64
N LEU A 193 11.23 -14.39 5.54
CA LEU A 193 12.44 -15.19 5.61
C LEU A 193 13.17 -14.89 6.92
N ALA A 194 13.31 -15.87 7.81
CA ALA A 194 14.02 -15.70 9.08
C ALA A 194 15.54 -15.78 8.90
N LEU A 195 16.23 -14.82 9.50
CA LEU A 195 17.69 -14.75 9.62
C LEU A 195 18.05 -14.08 10.94
N PRO A 196 19.18 -14.44 11.56
CA PRO A 196 19.67 -13.72 12.73
C PRO A 196 19.83 -12.23 12.46
N LYS A 197 19.49 -11.39 13.45
CA LYS A 197 19.56 -9.93 13.33
C LYS A 197 20.94 -9.45 12.86
N GLU A 198 21.99 -10.02 13.40
CA GLU A 198 23.39 -9.66 13.09
C GLU A 198 23.72 -9.94 11.63
N VAL A 199 23.19 -11.02 11.06
CA VAL A 199 23.37 -11.37 9.64
C VAL A 199 22.63 -10.38 8.74
N ILE A 200 21.42 -9.95 9.14
CA ILE A 200 20.67 -8.91 8.44
C ILE A 200 21.44 -7.59 8.50
N ASP A 201 21.92 -7.23 9.68
CA ASP A 201 22.65 -5.97 9.90
C ASP A 201 23.91 -5.90 9.02
N GLU A 202 24.67 -6.98 8.95
CA GLU A 202 25.88 -7.09 8.13
C GLU A 202 25.55 -7.01 6.63
N ARG A 203 24.63 -7.85 6.14
CA ARG A 203 24.31 -7.93 4.70
C ARG A 203 23.70 -6.66 4.14
N PHE A 204 22.90 -5.95 4.92
CA PHE A 204 22.23 -4.74 4.49
C PHE A 204 22.95 -3.45 4.90
N GLY A 205 24.03 -3.56 5.67
CA GLY A 205 24.84 -2.44 6.12
C GLY A 205 24.06 -1.51 7.05
N VAL A 206 23.31 -2.08 7.99
CA VAL A 206 22.51 -1.37 8.99
C VAL A 206 22.89 -1.81 10.40
N ARG A 207 22.42 -1.11 11.41
CA ARG A 207 22.70 -1.40 12.82
C ARG A 207 21.53 -0.96 13.71
N ASP A 208 21.50 -1.45 14.92
CA ASP A 208 20.46 -1.15 15.90
C ASP A 208 19.05 -1.45 15.34
N ASN A 209 18.22 -0.42 15.23
CA ASN A 209 16.88 -0.50 14.66
C ASN A 209 16.78 0.18 13.28
N GLU A 210 17.93 0.33 12.59
CA GLU A 210 17.95 0.83 11.22
C GLU A 210 17.42 -0.22 10.25
N GLY A 211 16.60 0.22 9.28
CA GLY A 211 15.98 -0.63 8.28
C GLY A 211 16.29 -0.20 6.85
N VAL A 212 16.08 -1.13 5.94
CA VAL A 212 16.23 -0.94 4.50
C VAL A 212 14.94 -1.30 3.78
N ASP A 213 14.61 -0.47 2.80
CA ASP A 213 13.54 -0.65 1.82
C ASP A 213 14.19 -0.71 0.43
N ILE A 214 14.07 -1.85 -0.26
CA ILE A 214 14.58 -2.06 -1.62
C ILE A 214 13.41 -2.34 -2.55
N GLU A 215 13.22 -1.46 -3.52
CA GLU A 215 12.26 -1.64 -4.62
C GLU A 215 12.99 -2.21 -5.83
N ILE A 216 12.44 -3.24 -6.47
CA ILE A 216 13.08 -3.98 -7.55
C ILE A 216 12.26 -3.83 -8.82
N LEU A 217 12.91 -3.37 -9.89
CA LEU A 217 12.39 -3.40 -11.26
C LEU A 217 13.08 -4.50 -12.05
N GLY A 218 12.32 -5.34 -12.72
CA GLY A 218 12.80 -6.58 -13.33
C GLY A 218 12.74 -7.76 -12.34
N GLY A 219 13.26 -8.93 -12.75
CA GLY A 219 13.27 -10.14 -11.91
C GLY A 219 11.91 -10.80 -11.69
N THR A 220 10.88 -10.38 -12.42
CA THR A 220 9.51 -10.91 -12.33
C THR A 220 9.20 -11.96 -13.42
N SER A 221 10.23 -12.62 -13.96
CA SER A 221 10.12 -13.65 -14.99
C SER A 221 9.27 -13.23 -16.21
N GLY A 222 9.30 -11.92 -16.55
CA GLY A 222 8.58 -11.34 -17.70
C GLY A 222 7.11 -10.95 -17.44
N VAL A 223 6.61 -11.10 -16.23
CA VAL A 223 5.32 -10.52 -15.82
C VAL A 223 5.53 -9.06 -15.39
N ASN A 224 4.68 -8.14 -15.87
CA ASN A 224 4.77 -6.73 -15.44
C ASN A 224 4.45 -6.60 -13.95
N GLY A 225 5.28 -5.86 -13.25
CA GLY A 225 5.17 -5.67 -11.82
C GLY A 225 6.47 -5.19 -11.21
N GLY A 226 6.85 -5.68 -10.06
CA GLY A 226 8.11 -5.35 -9.40
C GLY A 226 8.38 -6.34 -8.27
N GLY A 227 9.53 -6.22 -7.67
CA GLY A 227 9.88 -6.94 -6.44
C GLY A 227 10.18 -5.96 -5.32
N PHE A 228 10.30 -6.48 -4.12
CA PHE A 228 10.69 -5.71 -2.95
C PHE A 228 11.44 -6.57 -1.93
N ILE A 229 12.31 -5.92 -1.16
CA ILE A 229 12.94 -6.51 0.02
C ILE A 229 12.88 -5.48 1.15
N TYR A 230 12.32 -5.89 2.29
CA TYR A 230 12.27 -5.08 3.51
C TYR A 230 12.94 -5.83 4.65
N THR A 231 13.78 -5.14 5.42
CA THR A 231 14.42 -5.73 6.60
C THR A 231 13.58 -5.51 7.85
N ASN A 232 13.31 -6.58 8.60
CA ASN A 232 12.77 -6.55 9.95
C ASN A 232 13.89 -6.87 10.96
N LEU A 233 13.59 -6.99 12.24
CA LEU A 233 14.58 -7.27 13.28
C LEU A 233 15.32 -8.60 13.02
N ASP A 234 14.56 -9.68 12.82
CA ASP A 234 15.04 -11.05 12.66
C ASP A 234 14.47 -11.76 11.43
N THR A 235 13.86 -11.00 10.52
CA THR A 235 13.35 -11.50 9.26
C THR A 235 13.57 -10.52 8.11
N ILE A 236 13.44 -11.03 6.90
CA ILE A 236 13.39 -10.27 5.67
C ILE A 236 12.05 -10.54 5.01
N ALA A 237 11.32 -9.49 4.64
CA ALA A 237 10.18 -9.62 3.73
C ALA A 237 10.67 -9.50 2.29
N LEU A 238 10.54 -10.57 1.51
CA LEU A 238 10.86 -10.60 0.08
C LEU A 238 9.62 -10.94 -0.70
N GLY A 239 9.29 -10.17 -1.72
CA GLY A 239 8.10 -10.43 -2.50
C GLY A 239 8.11 -9.80 -3.88
N VAL A 240 7.00 -10.07 -4.59
CA VAL A 240 6.71 -9.53 -5.92
C VAL A 240 5.30 -8.98 -5.98
N VAL A 241 5.10 -7.94 -6.78
CA VAL A 241 3.79 -7.40 -7.13
C VAL A 241 3.60 -7.62 -8.62
N LEU A 242 2.52 -8.30 -9.01
CA LEU A 242 2.33 -8.83 -10.37
C LEU A 242 1.00 -8.36 -10.96
N LYS A 243 1.03 -7.81 -12.17
CA LYS A 243 -0.19 -7.41 -12.89
C LYS A 243 -1.03 -8.62 -13.24
N LEU A 244 -2.26 -8.72 -12.71
CA LEU A 244 -3.11 -9.92 -12.82
C LEU A 244 -3.34 -10.40 -14.26
N PRO A 245 -3.72 -9.55 -15.24
CA PRO A 245 -3.93 -10.04 -16.62
C PRO A 245 -2.66 -10.60 -17.27
N LYS A 246 -1.50 -10.03 -16.94
CA LYS A 246 -0.22 -10.51 -17.47
C LYS A 246 0.20 -11.83 -16.84
N LEU A 247 -0.01 -11.96 -15.54
CA LEU A 247 0.23 -13.22 -14.81
C LEU A 247 -0.64 -14.36 -15.39
N ALA A 248 -1.93 -14.11 -15.56
CA ALA A 248 -2.86 -15.08 -16.14
C ALA A 248 -2.48 -15.46 -17.59
N ALA A 249 -2.14 -14.47 -18.43
CA ALA A 249 -1.77 -14.71 -19.83
C ALA A 249 -0.48 -15.53 -19.98
N GLN A 250 0.46 -15.44 -19.03
CA GLN A 250 1.70 -16.21 -19.07
C GLN A 250 1.60 -17.57 -18.40
N GLY A 251 0.51 -17.88 -17.70
CA GLY A 251 0.30 -19.15 -17.01
C GLY A 251 1.37 -19.46 -15.94
N LYS A 252 2.08 -18.45 -15.44
CA LYS A 252 3.10 -18.62 -14.41
C LYS A 252 2.50 -18.59 -13.02
N ARG A 253 3.09 -19.36 -12.12
CA ARG A 253 2.71 -19.38 -10.72
C ARG A 253 3.55 -18.35 -9.95
N PRO A 254 2.95 -17.55 -9.06
CA PRO A 254 3.67 -16.56 -8.25
C PRO A 254 4.84 -17.17 -7.46
N GLU A 255 4.68 -18.38 -6.93
CA GLU A 255 5.72 -19.10 -6.18
C GLU A 255 6.97 -19.35 -7.03
N GLN A 256 6.79 -19.64 -8.32
CA GLN A 256 7.91 -19.83 -9.25
C GLN A 256 8.64 -18.51 -9.50
N ILE A 257 7.89 -17.41 -9.63
CA ILE A 257 8.47 -16.07 -9.83
C ILE A 257 9.29 -15.65 -8.62
N ILE A 258 8.80 -15.87 -7.39
CA ILE A 258 9.58 -15.61 -6.17
C ILE A 258 10.81 -16.53 -6.12
N ALA A 259 10.67 -17.80 -6.45
CA ALA A 259 11.80 -18.73 -6.48
C ALA A 259 12.87 -18.32 -7.50
N ASP A 260 12.47 -17.79 -8.67
CA ASP A 260 13.38 -17.24 -9.68
C ASP A 260 14.09 -16.00 -9.15
N LEU A 261 13.36 -15.07 -8.51
CA LEU A 261 13.93 -13.87 -7.89
C LEU A 261 14.95 -14.23 -6.81
N LYS A 262 14.64 -15.19 -5.94
CA LYS A 262 15.56 -15.67 -4.87
C LYS A 262 16.86 -16.24 -5.42
N ARG A 263 16.85 -16.87 -6.61
CA ARG A 263 18.02 -17.43 -7.26
C ARG A 263 18.87 -16.41 -8.01
N HIS A 264 18.36 -15.19 -8.19
CA HIS A 264 19.11 -14.15 -8.89
C HIS A 264 20.43 -13.84 -8.17
N PRO A 265 21.60 -13.71 -8.88
CA PRO A 265 22.90 -13.53 -8.27
C PRO A 265 23.02 -12.29 -7.35
N ALA A 266 22.23 -11.25 -7.58
CA ALA A 266 22.22 -10.07 -6.73
C ALA A 266 21.31 -10.20 -5.50
N ILE A 267 20.41 -11.18 -5.46
CA ILE A 267 19.44 -11.39 -4.37
C ILE A 267 19.89 -12.54 -3.47
N SER A 268 20.30 -13.65 -4.08
CA SER A 268 20.68 -14.89 -3.36
C SER A 268 21.63 -14.63 -2.18
N PRO A 269 22.70 -13.82 -2.28
CA PRO A 269 23.60 -13.57 -1.15
C PRO A 269 22.94 -12.82 0.02
N LEU A 270 21.90 -12.01 -0.26
CA LEU A 270 21.19 -11.25 0.78
C LEU A 270 20.35 -12.15 1.67
N ILE A 271 19.89 -13.29 1.13
CA ILE A 271 18.95 -14.20 1.80
C ILE A 271 19.55 -15.60 2.05
N GLU A 272 20.83 -15.81 1.80
CA GLU A 272 21.48 -17.11 1.99
C GLU A 272 21.30 -17.63 3.42
N GLY A 273 20.90 -18.90 3.56
CA GLY A 273 20.64 -19.51 4.85
C GLY A 273 19.33 -19.10 5.52
N ALA A 274 18.50 -18.29 4.87
CA ALA A 274 17.23 -17.88 5.42
C ALA A 274 16.18 -19.01 5.39
N GLU A 275 15.39 -19.11 6.46
CA GLU A 275 14.28 -20.05 6.56
C GLU A 275 12.94 -19.37 6.23
N VAL A 276 12.14 -19.97 5.36
CA VAL A 276 10.79 -19.45 5.04
C VAL A 276 9.87 -19.71 6.25
N LYS A 277 9.34 -18.64 6.84
CA LYS A 277 8.38 -18.70 7.95
C LYS A 277 6.94 -18.55 7.50
N GLU A 278 6.72 -17.72 6.48
CA GLU A 278 5.37 -17.45 5.96
C GLU A 278 5.42 -17.19 4.46
N TYR A 279 4.38 -17.63 3.77
CA TYR A 279 4.05 -17.26 2.41
C TYR A 279 2.64 -16.68 2.41
N SER A 280 2.48 -15.49 1.84
CA SER A 280 1.19 -14.82 1.80
C SER A 280 0.98 -14.09 0.47
N ALA A 281 -0.31 -13.92 0.11
CA ALA A 281 -0.71 -13.23 -1.11
C ALA A 281 -1.90 -12.32 -0.85
N HIS A 282 -1.90 -11.15 -1.49
CA HIS A 282 -2.97 -10.16 -1.37
C HIS A 282 -3.18 -9.42 -2.68
N VAL A 283 -4.43 -9.12 -3.00
CA VAL A 283 -4.79 -8.28 -4.15
C VAL A 283 -4.66 -6.80 -3.75
N ILE A 284 -4.11 -5.99 -4.65
CA ILE A 284 -3.86 -4.57 -4.42
C ILE A 284 -4.60 -3.76 -5.50
N PRO A 285 -5.36 -2.69 -5.13
CA PRO A 285 -6.05 -1.85 -6.09
C PRO A 285 -5.07 -0.78 -6.64
N GLU A 286 -4.62 -0.94 -7.88
CA GLU A 286 -3.53 -0.10 -8.44
C GLU A 286 -3.90 0.70 -9.69
N ALA A 287 -5.18 0.83 -10.02
CA ALA A 287 -5.60 1.66 -11.16
C ALA A 287 -5.70 3.17 -10.83
N GLY A 288 -5.43 3.55 -9.59
CA GLY A 288 -5.46 4.95 -9.16
C GLY A 288 -6.84 5.58 -9.32
N LEU A 289 -6.89 6.83 -9.80
CA LEU A 289 -8.15 7.60 -9.92
C LEU A 289 -9.23 6.91 -10.76
N ASP A 290 -8.84 6.11 -11.75
CA ASP A 290 -9.79 5.51 -12.69
C ASP A 290 -10.64 4.40 -12.06
N MET A 291 -10.23 3.87 -10.89
CA MET A 291 -11.00 2.86 -10.15
C MET A 291 -11.61 3.37 -8.83
N MET A 292 -11.36 4.62 -8.45
CA MET A 292 -11.89 5.16 -7.21
C MET A 292 -13.42 5.25 -7.26
N PRO A 293 -14.13 4.73 -6.22
CA PRO A 293 -15.56 4.85 -6.12
C PRO A 293 -15.99 6.29 -5.78
N SER A 294 -17.30 6.57 -5.88
CA SER A 294 -17.85 7.68 -5.11
C SER A 294 -17.65 7.38 -3.62
N MET A 295 -16.97 8.29 -2.91
CA MET A 295 -16.59 8.05 -1.51
C MET A 295 -17.66 8.45 -0.51
N VAL A 296 -18.80 8.98 -1.00
CA VAL A 296 -19.88 9.53 -0.19
C VAL A 296 -21.24 9.16 -0.77
N THR A 297 -22.14 8.73 0.08
CA THR A 297 -23.59 8.65 -0.18
C THR A 297 -24.37 9.00 1.08
N ASP A 298 -25.69 9.04 1.01
CA ASP A 298 -26.54 9.33 2.17
C ASP A 298 -26.30 8.30 3.29
N GLY A 299 -25.81 8.78 4.43
CA GLY A 299 -25.49 7.97 5.61
C GLY A 299 -24.22 7.13 5.53
N MET A 300 -23.38 7.24 4.47
CA MET A 300 -22.20 6.39 4.37
C MET A 300 -21.00 7.09 3.74
N LEU A 301 -19.79 6.78 4.26
CA LEU A 301 -18.47 7.15 3.74
C LEU A 301 -17.66 5.91 3.40
N VAL A 302 -16.71 6.04 2.46
CA VAL A 302 -15.78 4.97 2.06
C VAL A 302 -14.34 5.47 2.21
N ALA A 303 -13.46 4.69 2.87
CA ALA A 303 -12.08 5.08 3.14
C ALA A 303 -11.07 3.93 2.96
N GLY A 304 -9.80 4.28 2.81
CA GLY A 304 -8.69 3.33 2.62
C GLY A 304 -8.76 2.60 1.29
N ASP A 305 -8.33 1.34 1.27
CA ASP A 305 -8.34 0.50 0.07
C ASP A 305 -9.74 0.24 -0.48
N ALA A 306 -10.78 0.36 0.37
CA ALA A 306 -12.17 0.31 -0.06
C ALA A 306 -12.53 1.49 -0.99
N ALA A 307 -11.81 2.60 -0.87
CA ALA A 307 -11.88 3.75 -1.77
C ALA A 307 -10.76 3.73 -2.83
N ALA A 308 -10.04 2.62 -3.00
CA ALA A 308 -8.91 2.48 -3.91
C ALA A 308 -7.78 3.50 -3.68
N LEU A 309 -7.59 3.94 -2.44
CA LEU A 309 -6.55 4.90 -2.05
C LEU A 309 -5.20 4.20 -1.86
N CYS A 310 -4.66 3.70 -2.96
CA CYS A 310 -3.35 3.08 -3.07
C CYS A 310 -2.57 3.70 -4.23
N LEU A 311 -1.31 4.04 -4.03
CA LEU A 311 -0.44 4.68 -5.00
C LEU A 311 0.75 3.78 -5.34
N ALA A 312 0.84 3.34 -6.59
CA ALA A 312 1.97 2.60 -7.14
C ALA A 312 2.70 3.45 -8.18
N ALA A 313 3.55 4.37 -7.72
CA ALA A 313 4.26 5.31 -8.58
C ALA A 313 5.77 4.99 -8.71
N GLY A 314 6.14 3.73 -8.64
CA GLY A 314 7.52 3.26 -8.77
C GLY A 314 8.30 3.45 -7.47
N ILE A 315 8.93 4.59 -7.29
CA ILE A 315 9.67 4.92 -6.05
C ILE A 315 8.75 5.25 -4.86
N TRP A 316 7.46 5.43 -5.08
CA TRP A 316 6.44 5.64 -4.07
C TRP A 316 5.39 4.53 -4.16
N LEU A 317 5.50 3.57 -3.25
CA LEU A 317 4.54 2.50 -3.05
C LEU A 317 3.85 2.73 -1.71
N GLU A 318 2.68 3.33 -1.75
CA GLU A 318 2.01 3.86 -0.58
C GLU A 318 0.53 3.46 -0.55
N GLY A 319 0.05 3.08 0.62
CA GLY A 319 -1.36 2.71 0.85
C GLY A 319 -1.75 2.98 2.29
N VAL A 320 -0.93 2.53 3.26
CA VAL A 320 -1.26 2.62 4.69
C VAL A 320 -1.42 4.07 5.17
N ASN A 321 -0.56 4.99 4.71
CA ASN A 321 -0.67 6.42 5.02
C ASN A 321 -1.94 7.05 4.45
N PHE A 322 -2.33 6.71 3.21
CA PHE A 322 -3.59 7.15 2.62
C PHE A 322 -4.79 6.54 3.34
N ALA A 323 -4.70 5.26 3.75
CA ALA A 323 -5.73 4.60 4.54
C ALA A 323 -5.93 5.30 5.90
N MET A 324 -4.85 5.55 6.64
CA MET A 324 -4.91 6.27 7.92
C MET A 324 -5.48 7.68 7.77
N ALA A 325 -5.00 8.45 6.79
CA ALA A 325 -5.47 9.81 6.56
C ALA A 325 -6.93 9.86 6.16
N SER A 326 -7.34 9.05 5.18
CA SER A 326 -8.73 9.01 4.74
C SER A 326 -9.67 8.55 5.85
N GLY A 327 -9.25 7.55 6.65
CA GLY A 327 -10.00 7.12 7.82
C GLY A 327 -10.19 8.26 8.83
N MET A 328 -9.11 8.94 9.20
CA MET A 328 -9.17 10.10 10.11
C MET A 328 -10.15 11.18 9.59
N TYR A 329 -10.03 11.55 8.33
CA TYR A 329 -10.91 12.56 7.73
C TYR A 329 -12.36 12.09 7.62
N ALA A 330 -12.62 10.79 7.39
CA ALA A 330 -13.94 10.22 7.40
C ALA A 330 -14.59 10.32 8.80
N GLY A 331 -13.85 9.94 9.86
CA GLY A 331 -14.32 10.05 11.24
C GLY A 331 -14.63 11.49 11.66
N GLN A 332 -13.76 12.45 11.31
CA GLN A 332 -13.97 13.87 11.54
C GLN A 332 -15.21 14.40 10.80
N SER A 333 -15.36 14.03 9.52
CA SER A 333 -16.46 14.50 8.68
C SER A 333 -17.81 13.91 9.10
N ALA A 334 -17.84 12.62 9.46
CA ALA A 334 -19.01 11.95 10.00
C ALA A 334 -19.48 12.65 11.30
N SER A 335 -18.54 12.91 12.22
CA SER A 335 -18.84 13.59 13.49
C SER A 335 -19.45 14.97 13.27
N ALA A 336 -18.83 15.77 12.39
CA ALA A 336 -19.33 17.11 12.10
C ALA A 336 -20.67 17.10 11.37
N ALA A 337 -20.94 16.12 10.51
CA ALA A 337 -22.24 15.96 9.84
C ALA A 337 -23.35 15.58 10.84
N ILE A 338 -23.04 14.69 11.79
CA ILE A 338 -23.95 14.31 12.88
C ILE A 338 -24.30 15.53 13.76
N ASP A 339 -23.30 16.33 14.13
CA ASP A 339 -23.50 17.55 14.95
C ASP A 339 -24.35 18.60 14.22
N ALA A 340 -24.19 18.70 12.89
CA ALA A 340 -25.00 19.59 12.06
C ALA A 340 -26.41 19.03 11.77
N GLY A 341 -26.72 17.79 12.15
CA GLY A 341 -27.97 17.13 11.86
C GLY A 341 -28.20 16.78 10.38
N ASP A 342 -27.15 16.83 9.54
CA ASP A 342 -27.21 16.53 8.11
C ASP A 342 -26.22 15.43 7.74
N VAL A 343 -26.69 14.19 7.70
CA VAL A 343 -25.93 13.00 7.27
C VAL A 343 -26.29 12.58 5.84
N SER A 344 -26.94 13.47 5.08
CA SER A 344 -27.12 13.28 3.64
C SER A 344 -25.78 13.33 2.92
N ARG A 345 -25.76 12.91 1.66
CA ARG A 345 -24.58 13.05 0.80
C ARG A 345 -23.98 14.46 0.87
N ARG A 346 -24.84 15.49 0.82
CA ARG A 346 -24.41 16.90 0.89
C ARG A 346 -23.70 17.23 2.21
N GLY A 347 -24.26 16.80 3.35
CA GLY A 347 -23.65 17.03 4.66
C GLY A 347 -22.31 16.31 4.83
N LEU A 348 -22.17 15.15 4.17
CA LEU A 348 -20.97 14.34 4.20
C LEU A 348 -19.91 14.73 3.13
N GLU A 349 -20.23 15.56 2.12
CA GLU A 349 -19.31 15.97 1.05
C GLU A 349 -18.03 16.65 1.55
N ARG A 350 -18.06 17.27 2.73
CA ARG A 350 -16.85 17.82 3.37
C ARG A 350 -15.71 16.81 3.49
N TYR A 351 -16.01 15.52 3.51
CA TYR A 351 -15.02 14.47 3.48
C TYR A 351 -14.22 14.49 2.17
N THR A 352 -14.90 14.50 1.03
CA THR A 352 -14.24 14.58 -0.27
C THR A 352 -13.50 15.89 -0.48
N ASP A 353 -14.04 17.00 0.05
CA ASP A 353 -13.37 18.29 0.03
C ASP A 353 -12.05 18.21 0.80
N ARG A 354 -12.06 17.64 2.01
CA ARG A 354 -10.87 17.44 2.82
C ARG A 354 -9.82 16.56 2.14
N LEU A 355 -10.25 15.46 1.49
CA LEU A 355 -9.34 14.63 0.69
C LEU A 355 -8.71 15.41 -0.48
N ASN A 356 -9.48 16.31 -1.13
CA ASN A 356 -9.00 17.15 -2.22
C ASN A 356 -8.01 18.24 -1.77
N GLU A 357 -8.16 18.74 -0.56
CA GLU A 357 -7.30 19.77 0.02
C GLU A 357 -5.98 19.21 0.55
N THR A 358 -5.93 17.92 0.86
CA THR A 358 -4.77 17.25 1.47
C THR A 358 -3.98 16.42 0.48
N PHE A 359 -2.88 15.84 0.94
CA PHE A 359 -2.02 14.98 0.10
C PHE A 359 -2.79 13.79 -0.49
N VAL A 360 -3.86 13.31 0.15
CA VAL A 360 -4.57 12.08 -0.25
C VAL A 360 -4.98 12.13 -1.72
N LEU A 361 -5.81 13.07 -2.15
CA LEU A 361 -6.20 13.17 -3.56
C LEU A 361 -5.28 14.06 -4.40
N ARG A 362 -4.50 14.96 -3.78
CA ARG A 362 -3.53 15.77 -4.54
C ARG A 362 -2.44 14.91 -5.14
N ASP A 363 -1.88 13.96 -4.39
CA ASP A 363 -0.83 13.08 -4.89
C ASP A 363 -1.37 12.12 -5.94
N HIS A 364 -2.55 11.52 -5.72
CA HIS A 364 -3.21 10.68 -6.72
C HIS A 364 -3.49 11.44 -8.04
N LYS A 365 -3.94 12.70 -7.96
CA LYS A 365 -4.17 13.54 -9.15
C LYS A 365 -2.87 13.92 -9.85
N LYS A 366 -1.86 14.32 -9.09
CA LYS A 366 -0.53 14.67 -9.61
C LYS A 366 0.10 13.48 -10.32
N LEU A 367 0.09 12.31 -9.67
CA LEU A 367 0.77 11.11 -10.14
C LEU A 367 -0.10 10.21 -11.04
N ARG A 368 -1.31 10.62 -11.43
CA ARG A 368 -2.32 9.79 -12.13
C ARG A 368 -1.80 9.00 -13.35
N ARG A 369 -0.76 9.49 -14.03
CA ARG A 369 -0.18 8.85 -15.23
C ARG A 369 1.00 7.93 -14.91
N ILE A 370 1.54 8.00 -13.72
CA ILE A 370 2.77 7.30 -13.34
C ILE A 370 2.54 5.80 -13.17
N PRO A 371 1.47 5.30 -12.53
CA PRO A 371 1.23 3.85 -12.43
C PRO A 371 1.20 3.16 -13.80
N ALA A 372 0.52 3.73 -14.78
CA ALA A 372 0.48 3.18 -16.14
C ALA A 372 1.85 3.22 -16.86
N LEU A 373 2.66 4.25 -16.62
CA LEU A 373 4.03 4.32 -17.12
C LEU A 373 4.92 3.25 -16.48
N VAL A 374 4.88 3.16 -15.15
CA VAL A 374 5.69 2.19 -14.36
C VAL A 374 5.37 0.76 -14.76
N LEU A 375 4.09 0.43 -14.94
CA LEU A 375 3.64 -0.90 -15.33
C LEU A 375 3.72 -1.17 -16.85
N SER A 376 4.30 -0.24 -17.65
CA SER A 376 4.49 -0.46 -19.09
C SER A 376 5.61 -1.46 -19.37
N ASP A 377 5.51 -2.22 -20.47
CA ASP A 377 6.52 -3.21 -20.87
C ASP A 377 7.93 -2.58 -21.02
N ARG A 378 8.01 -1.30 -21.40
CA ARG A 378 9.30 -0.60 -21.54
C ARG A 378 9.98 -0.38 -20.19
N VAL A 379 9.24 0.16 -19.22
CA VAL A 379 9.78 0.43 -17.88
C VAL A 379 10.07 -0.88 -17.15
N GLN A 380 9.23 -1.89 -17.36
CA GLN A 380 9.35 -3.18 -16.66
C GLN A 380 10.46 -4.08 -17.21
N HIS A 381 10.72 -4.04 -18.53
CA HIS A 381 11.64 -5.01 -19.16
C HIS A 381 12.73 -4.34 -19.99
N GLN A 382 12.38 -3.40 -20.87
CA GLN A 382 13.36 -2.85 -21.80
C GLN A 382 14.35 -1.90 -21.14
N TYR A 383 13.90 -1.01 -20.25
CA TYR A 383 14.77 -0.04 -19.59
C TYR A 383 15.71 -0.68 -18.56
N PRO A 384 15.28 -1.61 -17.69
CA PRO A 384 16.23 -2.32 -16.82
C PRO A 384 17.31 -3.05 -17.61
N ALA A 385 16.96 -3.83 -18.63
CA ALA A 385 17.91 -4.53 -19.49
C ALA A 385 18.87 -3.58 -20.21
N PHE A 386 18.36 -2.46 -20.73
CA PHE A 386 19.17 -1.44 -21.41
C PHE A 386 20.17 -0.78 -20.46
N VAL A 387 19.70 -0.31 -19.30
CA VAL A 387 20.54 0.44 -18.36
C VAL A 387 21.61 -0.47 -17.77
N THR A 388 21.26 -1.68 -17.33
CA THR A 388 22.22 -2.64 -16.80
C THR A 388 23.26 -3.05 -17.85
N ALA A 389 22.88 -3.27 -19.11
CA ALA A 389 23.83 -3.58 -20.20
C ALA A 389 24.79 -2.42 -20.50
N VAL A 390 24.29 -1.17 -20.47
CA VAL A 390 25.16 0.01 -20.63
C VAL A 390 26.17 0.09 -19.48
N VAL A 391 25.72 -0.04 -18.24
CA VAL A 391 26.60 0.06 -17.05
C VAL A 391 27.62 -1.08 -17.04
N GLU A 392 27.20 -2.31 -17.36
CA GLU A 392 28.11 -3.44 -17.48
C GLU A 392 29.24 -3.16 -18.47
N ARG A 393 28.91 -2.68 -19.67
CA ARG A 393 29.92 -2.35 -20.69
C ARG A 393 30.83 -1.19 -20.31
N VAL A 394 30.36 -0.23 -19.55
CA VAL A 394 31.15 0.89 -19.05
C VAL A 394 32.14 0.41 -17.98
N PHE A 395 31.73 -0.49 -17.10
CA PHE A 395 32.56 -1.00 -16.01
C PHE A 395 33.50 -2.12 -16.46
N ARG A 396 33.18 -2.80 -17.57
CA ARG A 396 34.02 -3.87 -18.07
C ARG A 396 35.39 -3.35 -18.59
N VAL A 397 36.46 -3.99 -18.14
CA VAL A 397 37.81 -3.78 -18.65
C VAL A 397 38.17 -4.96 -19.52
N ASP A 398 38.25 -4.73 -20.85
CA ASP A 398 38.45 -5.77 -21.87
C ASP A 398 39.84 -5.59 -22.57
N ASN A 399 40.89 -5.52 -21.77
CA ASN A 399 42.25 -5.43 -22.29
C ASN A 399 42.63 -6.69 -23.09
N PRO A 400 43.45 -6.55 -24.19
CA PRO A 400 44.12 -5.32 -24.68
C PRO A 400 43.26 -4.43 -25.59
N ARG A 401 41.96 -4.67 -25.72
CA ARG A 401 41.08 -3.86 -26.55
C ARG A 401 40.88 -2.46 -25.99
N PRO A 402 40.93 -1.41 -26.83
CA PRO A 402 40.57 -0.05 -26.38
C PRO A 402 39.12 0.04 -25.85
N LYS A 403 38.92 0.87 -24.85
CA LYS A 403 37.57 1.13 -24.29
C LYS A 403 36.70 1.80 -25.36
N PRO A 404 35.48 1.30 -25.62
CA PRO A 404 34.55 1.95 -26.53
C PRO A 404 34.00 3.26 -25.92
N GLY A 405 33.75 4.26 -26.77
CA GLY A 405 33.17 5.53 -26.30
C GLY A 405 31.73 5.35 -25.79
N LEU A 406 31.36 6.07 -24.72
CA LEU A 406 30.05 6.00 -24.09
C LEU A 406 28.89 6.19 -25.08
N ARG A 407 28.98 7.17 -25.98
CA ARG A 407 27.93 7.41 -27.01
C ARG A 407 27.70 6.19 -27.91
N ARG A 408 28.76 5.45 -28.22
CA ARG A 408 28.67 4.20 -29.00
C ARG A 408 27.99 3.12 -28.19
N ILE A 409 28.39 2.90 -26.93
CA ILE A 409 27.78 1.93 -26.03
C ILE A 409 26.28 2.17 -25.93
N VAL A 410 25.88 3.39 -25.56
CA VAL A 410 24.44 3.76 -25.40
C VAL A 410 23.67 3.51 -26.69
N ARG A 411 24.21 3.87 -27.85
CA ARG A 411 23.54 3.67 -29.15
C ARG A 411 23.36 2.18 -29.47
N GLU A 412 24.38 1.36 -29.24
CA GLU A 412 24.36 -0.06 -29.53
C GLU A 412 23.37 -0.78 -28.60
N GLU A 413 23.45 -0.55 -27.28
CA GLU A 413 22.58 -1.21 -26.31
C GLU A 413 21.12 -0.74 -26.45
N ARG A 414 20.88 0.54 -26.75
CA ARG A 414 19.52 1.02 -27.04
C ARG A 414 18.89 0.29 -28.25
N LYS A 415 19.70 0.07 -29.34
CA LYS A 415 19.24 -0.68 -30.51
C LYS A 415 18.97 -2.13 -30.16
N ARG A 416 19.84 -2.76 -29.37
CA ARG A 416 19.74 -4.16 -28.92
C ARG A 416 18.48 -4.37 -28.06
N ALA A 417 18.16 -3.41 -27.19
CA ALA A 417 16.95 -3.41 -26.35
C ALA A 417 15.67 -3.04 -27.13
N GLY A 418 15.78 -2.72 -28.44
CA GLY A 418 14.61 -2.35 -29.26
C GLY A 418 13.96 -1.00 -28.90
N ILE A 419 14.66 -0.15 -28.15
CA ILE A 419 14.12 1.12 -27.66
C ILE A 419 14.24 2.20 -28.76
N ARG A 420 13.11 2.81 -29.15
CA ARG A 420 13.10 3.96 -30.08
C ARG A 420 13.36 5.24 -29.30
N LEU A 421 14.13 6.17 -29.87
CA LEU A 421 14.46 7.44 -29.23
C LEU A 421 13.20 8.26 -28.87
N ARG A 422 12.18 8.23 -29.73
CA ARG A 422 10.89 8.88 -29.49
C ARG A 422 10.16 8.32 -28.27
N ASP A 423 10.27 7.02 -28.01
CA ASP A 423 9.64 6.36 -26.87
C ASP A 423 10.34 6.77 -25.57
N LEU A 424 11.68 6.79 -25.59
CA LEU A 424 12.48 7.28 -24.47
C LEU A 424 12.17 8.75 -24.11
N MET A 425 12.05 9.62 -25.14
CA MET A 425 11.69 11.03 -24.93
C MET A 425 10.26 11.17 -24.38
N ARG A 426 9.30 10.41 -24.93
CA ARG A 426 7.90 10.45 -24.47
C ARG A 426 7.76 9.96 -23.03
N ASP A 427 8.39 8.84 -22.69
CA ASP A 427 8.30 8.26 -21.36
C ASP A 427 9.05 9.13 -20.35
N GLY A 428 10.22 9.68 -20.72
CA GLY A 428 10.93 10.67 -19.92
C GLY A 428 10.12 11.95 -19.68
N TRP A 429 9.44 12.45 -20.71
CA TRP A 429 8.55 13.60 -20.57
C TRP A 429 7.35 13.30 -19.66
N THR A 430 6.75 12.11 -19.80
CA THR A 430 5.64 11.68 -18.94
C THR A 430 6.09 11.57 -17.49
N GLY A 431 7.28 11.00 -17.26
CA GLY A 431 7.90 10.93 -15.92
C GLY A 431 8.14 12.33 -15.35
N MET A 432 8.83 13.21 -16.06
CA MET A 432 9.08 14.58 -15.60
C MET A 432 7.79 15.35 -15.27
N ARG A 433 6.75 15.21 -16.10
CA ARG A 433 5.44 15.88 -15.83
C ARG A 433 4.66 15.25 -14.68
N GLY A 434 4.88 13.98 -14.41
CA GLY A 434 4.21 13.29 -13.31
C GLY A 434 4.89 13.52 -11.98
N PHE A 435 6.22 13.59 -11.96
CA PHE A 435 7.00 13.80 -10.73
C PHE A 435 7.31 15.27 -10.44
N GLY A 436 7.24 16.16 -11.43
CA GLY A 436 7.54 17.61 -11.34
C GLY A 436 6.31 18.48 -11.43
#